data_8ee6a1d2fc6bc26f4b26cd53b8493dec
#
_entry.id   8ee6a1d2fc6bc26f4b26cd53b8493dec
#
_cell.length_a   1.000
_cell.length_b   1.000
_cell.length_c   1.000
_cell.angle_alpha   90.00
_cell.angle_beta   90.00
_cell.angle_gamma   90.00
#
_symmetry.space_group_name_H-M   'P 1'
#
loop_
_entity.id
_entity.type
_entity.pdbx_description
1 polymer ?
#
loop_
_entity_poly.entity_id
_entity_poly.type
_entity_poly.pdbx_seq_one_letter_code
_entity_poly.pdbx_strand_id
1 'polypeptide(L)'
;CTEQRFLRWLEMVGKDADTIFLVGDIFDFWFEYGHVIPKGFSRTLGKLSELTDKGVEIHFFIGNHDMWSRDYLEKECGVILHRQPLTTEIYGREFYLAHGDGLGDPDKKFKFLRSMFHNRFLQKAFSNIHPRWSIDFGLSWAKHSRLKHDEECEPQYLGEQNEHLV
;
A
#
# COMPACT_ATOMS: atom_id res chain seq x y z
N CYS A 1 8.11 -13.38 10.92
CA CYS A 1 7.97 -11.97 10.56
C CYS A 1 7.24 -11.86 9.22
N THR A 2 6.26 -10.96 9.12
CA THR A 2 5.40 -10.81 7.93
C THR A 2 6.23 -10.45 6.69
N GLU A 3 7.20 -9.54 6.83
CA GLU A 3 8.11 -9.17 5.74
C GLU A 3 8.85 -10.38 5.15
N GLN A 4 9.34 -11.30 5.99
CA GLN A 4 10.04 -12.48 5.47
C GLN A 4 9.14 -13.44 4.68
N ARG A 5 7.83 -13.49 5.01
CA ARG A 5 6.85 -14.27 4.23
C ARG A 5 6.62 -13.61 2.88
N PHE A 6 6.48 -12.29 2.86
CA PHE A 6 6.32 -11.50 1.65
C PHE A 6 7.55 -11.64 0.73
N LEU A 7 8.76 -11.52 1.27
CA LEU A 7 10.00 -11.71 0.51
C LEU A 7 10.11 -13.10 -0.11
N ARG A 8 9.76 -14.16 0.63
CA ARG A 8 9.73 -15.53 0.10
C ARG A 8 8.69 -15.69 -1.01
N TRP A 9 7.55 -15.05 -0.85
CA TRP A 9 6.52 -15.04 -1.88
C TRP A 9 7.02 -14.33 -3.15
N LEU A 10 7.59 -13.14 -3.03
CA LEU A 10 8.19 -12.42 -4.16
C LEU A 10 9.29 -13.25 -4.85
N GLU A 11 10.14 -13.93 -4.08
CA GLU A 11 11.18 -14.81 -4.63
C GLU A 11 10.59 -16.01 -5.38
N MET A 12 9.51 -16.55 -4.89
CA MET A 12 8.82 -17.69 -5.52
C MET A 12 8.14 -17.26 -6.83
N VAL A 13 7.29 -16.22 -6.78
CA VAL A 13 6.53 -15.78 -7.95
C VAL A 13 7.40 -15.10 -9.00
N GLY A 14 8.43 -14.37 -8.60
CA GLY A 14 9.33 -13.67 -9.51
C GLY A 14 10.22 -14.57 -10.37
N LYS A 15 10.12 -15.90 -10.22
CA LYS A 15 10.81 -16.85 -11.13
C LYS A 15 10.11 -17.00 -12.46
N ASP A 16 8.77 -16.93 -12.44
CA ASP A 16 7.93 -17.27 -13.58
C ASP A 16 6.92 -16.17 -13.94
N ALA A 17 6.78 -15.13 -13.11
CA ALA A 17 5.84 -14.05 -13.36
C ALA A 17 6.43 -13.01 -14.33
N ASP A 18 5.68 -12.68 -15.37
CA ASP A 18 5.95 -11.49 -16.20
C ASP A 18 5.43 -10.21 -15.53
N THR A 19 4.33 -10.31 -14.80
CA THR A 19 3.67 -9.17 -14.14
C THR A 19 3.23 -9.54 -12.72
N ILE A 20 3.40 -8.61 -11.78
CA ILE A 20 2.97 -8.74 -10.39
C ILE A 20 2.11 -7.52 -10.01
N PHE A 21 0.92 -7.76 -9.44
CA PHE A 21 0.05 -6.73 -8.91
C PHE A 21 0.10 -6.72 -7.38
N LEU A 22 0.61 -5.64 -6.79
CA LEU A 22 0.64 -5.38 -5.36
C LEU A 22 -0.49 -4.41 -5.01
N VAL A 23 -1.56 -4.91 -4.36
CA VAL A 23 -2.82 -4.19 -4.23
C VAL A 23 -2.91 -3.44 -2.89
N GLY A 24 -1.94 -2.55 -2.65
CA GLY A 24 -1.91 -1.63 -1.51
C GLY A 24 -1.48 -2.22 -0.16
N ASP A 25 -1.19 -1.35 0.78
CA ASP A 25 -0.80 -1.68 2.17
C ASP A 25 0.39 -2.64 2.28
N ILE A 26 1.36 -2.50 1.37
CA ILE A 26 2.58 -3.30 1.38
C ILE A 26 3.48 -2.88 2.53
N PHE A 27 3.42 -1.63 2.93
CA PHE A 27 4.13 -1.07 4.06
C PHE A 27 3.18 -0.78 5.22
N ASP A 28 3.62 -1.01 6.45
CA ASP A 28 2.85 -0.65 7.65
C ASP A 28 2.60 0.86 7.79
N PHE A 29 3.54 1.65 7.32
CA PHE A 29 3.48 3.10 7.20
C PHE A 29 4.53 3.55 6.20
N TRP A 30 4.10 4.34 5.20
CA TRP A 30 5.00 4.90 4.21
C TRP A 30 4.76 6.39 4.04
N PHE A 31 5.81 7.18 4.16
CA PHE A 31 5.79 8.61 3.91
C PHE A 31 7.11 9.03 3.26
N GLU A 32 7.05 9.59 2.07
CA GLU A 32 8.21 10.11 1.36
C GLU A 32 8.43 11.58 1.72
N TYR A 33 9.53 11.85 2.42
CA TYR A 33 10.09 13.18 2.55
C TYR A 33 10.91 13.51 1.31
N GLY A 34 11.43 14.76 1.20
CA GLY A 34 12.24 15.14 0.04
C GLY A 34 13.47 14.27 -0.20
N HIS A 35 14.14 13.83 0.89
CA HIS A 35 15.37 13.04 0.83
C HIS A 35 15.39 11.90 1.85
N VAL A 36 14.27 11.60 2.50
CA VAL A 36 14.21 10.60 3.58
C VAL A 36 12.97 9.73 3.41
N ILE A 37 13.15 8.43 3.55
CA ILE A 37 12.09 7.43 3.62
C ILE A 37 12.13 6.69 4.95
N PRO A 38 11.04 6.03 5.39
CA PRO A 38 11.04 5.21 6.59
C PRO A 38 12.05 4.08 6.50
N LYS A 39 12.76 3.83 7.60
CA LYS A 39 13.67 2.69 7.72
C LYS A 39 12.92 1.37 7.95
N GLY A 40 13.56 0.25 7.67
CA GLY A 40 13.04 -1.09 7.98
C GLY A 40 12.55 -1.87 6.78
N PHE A 41 12.47 -1.24 5.60
CA PHE A 41 11.94 -1.85 4.37
C PHE A 41 13.01 -2.12 3.31
N SER A 42 14.28 -1.99 3.64
CA SER A 42 15.39 -2.09 2.67
C SER A 42 15.44 -3.42 1.92
N ARG A 43 15.04 -4.53 2.56
CA ARG A 43 14.99 -5.84 1.90
C ARG A 43 13.84 -5.91 0.89
N THR A 44 12.67 -5.41 1.28
CA THR A 44 11.49 -5.34 0.39
C THR A 44 11.77 -4.45 -0.81
N LEU A 45 12.29 -3.25 -0.59
CA LEU A 45 12.68 -2.33 -1.66
C LEU A 45 13.72 -2.95 -2.60
N GLY A 46 14.78 -3.56 -2.04
CA GLY A 46 15.80 -4.24 -2.82
C GLY A 46 15.26 -5.42 -3.63
N LYS A 47 14.27 -6.17 -3.10
CA LYS A 47 13.64 -7.27 -3.85
C LYS A 47 12.75 -6.74 -4.97
N LEU A 48 12.03 -5.64 -4.78
CA LEU A 48 11.25 -5.00 -5.84
C LEU A 48 12.18 -4.53 -6.97
N SER A 49 13.27 -3.81 -6.63
CA SER A 49 14.27 -3.37 -7.62
C SER A 49 14.91 -4.55 -8.36
N GLU A 50 15.28 -5.62 -7.65
CA GLU A 50 15.84 -6.83 -8.27
C GLU A 50 14.90 -7.44 -9.31
N LEU A 51 13.59 -7.50 -9.01
CA LEU A 51 12.61 -8.08 -9.90
C LEU A 51 12.35 -7.19 -11.12
N THR A 52 12.23 -5.88 -10.94
CA THR A 52 12.06 -4.93 -12.04
C THR A 52 13.31 -4.90 -12.95
N ASP A 53 14.51 -4.96 -12.37
CA ASP A 53 15.77 -5.08 -13.14
C ASP A 53 15.84 -6.38 -13.97
N LYS A 54 15.16 -7.44 -13.52
CA LYS A 54 15.00 -8.70 -14.28
C LYS A 54 13.90 -8.64 -15.34
N GLY A 55 13.19 -7.52 -15.45
CA GLY A 55 12.13 -7.32 -16.44
C GLY A 55 10.73 -7.72 -15.97
N VAL A 56 10.54 -8.05 -14.68
CA VAL A 56 9.20 -8.29 -14.12
C VAL A 56 8.49 -6.94 -13.98
N GLU A 57 7.32 -6.80 -14.58
CA GLU A 57 6.50 -5.61 -14.45
C GLU A 57 5.73 -5.63 -13.12
N ILE A 58 6.02 -4.68 -12.22
CA ILE A 58 5.39 -4.61 -10.91
C ILE A 58 4.45 -3.41 -10.86
N HIS A 59 3.14 -3.68 -10.80
CA HIS A 59 2.10 -2.70 -10.58
C HIS A 59 1.85 -2.55 -9.07
N PHE A 60 2.12 -1.36 -8.53
CA PHE A 60 1.94 -1.06 -7.12
C PHE A 60 0.75 -0.11 -6.94
N PHE A 61 -0.32 -0.59 -6.35
CA PHE A 61 -1.49 0.23 -6.00
C PHE A 61 -1.29 0.84 -4.63
N ILE A 62 -1.65 2.11 -4.48
CA ILE A 62 -1.57 2.80 -3.19
C ILE A 62 -2.73 2.37 -2.30
N GLY A 63 -2.41 1.90 -1.10
CA GLY A 63 -3.36 1.67 -0.01
C GLY A 63 -3.40 2.84 0.97
N ASN A 64 -4.11 2.67 2.07
CA ASN A 64 -4.23 3.70 3.10
C ASN A 64 -2.97 3.85 3.98
N HIS A 65 -2.14 2.82 4.10
CA HIS A 65 -0.88 2.86 4.84
C HIS A 65 0.29 3.41 4.03
N ASP A 66 0.23 3.34 2.69
CA ASP A 66 1.25 3.81 1.78
C ASP A 66 0.78 4.92 0.84
N MET A 67 -0.30 5.62 1.22
CA MET A 67 -0.93 6.70 0.43
C MET A 67 -0.01 7.91 0.17
N TRP A 68 1.04 8.08 0.94
CA TRP A 68 2.00 9.17 0.80
C TRP A 68 3.24 8.78 0.00
N SER A 69 3.12 7.76 -0.83
CA SER A 69 4.09 7.45 -1.87
C SER A 69 4.09 8.55 -2.94
N ARG A 70 5.26 9.09 -3.24
CA ARG A 70 5.44 10.11 -4.27
C ARG A 70 6.05 9.48 -5.52
N ASP A 71 7.36 9.50 -5.63
CA ASP A 71 8.08 9.04 -6.81
C ASP A 71 9.25 8.09 -6.50
N TYR A 72 9.52 7.85 -5.22
CA TYR A 72 10.61 6.99 -4.80
C TYR A 72 10.46 5.56 -5.34
N LEU A 73 9.29 4.97 -5.16
CA LEU A 73 9.04 3.59 -5.61
C LEU A 73 9.15 3.45 -7.14
N GLU A 74 8.69 4.47 -7.89
CA GLU A 74 8.81 4.48 -9.35
C GLU A 74 10.28 4.66 -9.78
N LYS A 75 11.00 5.63 -9.18
CA LYS A 75 12.35 5.99 -9.61
C LYS A 75 13.42 5.03 -9.12
N GLU A 76 13.29 4.55 -7.88
CA GLU A 76 14.34 3.75 -7.23
C GLU A 76 14.05 2.24 -7.29
N CYS A 77 12.76 1.85 -7.36
CA CYS A 77 12.41 0.44 -7.44
C CYS A 77 11.84 0.03 -8.80
N GLY A 78 11.65 0.96 -9.75
CA GLY A 78 11.18 0.65 -11.10
C GLY A 78 9.74 0.15 -11.18
N VAL A 79 8.92 0.33 -10.12
CA VAL A 79 7.53 -0.13 -10.11
C VAL A 79 6.61 0.87 -10.83
N ILE A 80 5.48 0.41 -11.33
CA ILE A 80 4.42 1.24 -11.90
C ILE A 80 3.42 1.57 -10.79
N LEU A 81 3.41 2.83 -10.34
CA LEU A 81 2.61 3.26 -9.20
C LEU A 81 1.21 3.70 -9.61
N HIS A 82 0.18 3.02 -9.11
CA HIS A 82 -1.23 3.33 -9.36
C HIS A 82 -1.85 4.06 -8.18
N ARG A 83 -2.27 5.31 -8.43
CA ARG A 83 -3.00 6.17 -7.46
C ARG A 83 -4.51 6.11 -7.64
N GLN A 84 -4.96 5.40 -8.67
CA GLN A 84 -6.37 5.19 -9.04
C GLN A 84 -6.59 3.73 -9.36
N PRO A 85 -7.82 3.23 -9.26
CA PRO A 85 -8.16 1.91 -9.75
C PRO A 85 -7.77 1.73 -11.22
N LEU A 86 -7.44 0.51 -11.59
CA LEU A 86 -7.10 0.11 -12.95
C LEU A 86 -8.08 -0.96 -13.42
N THR A 87 -8.70 -0.72 -14.58
CA THR A 87 -9.36 -1.78 -15.34
C THR A 87 -8.41 -2.26 -16.42
N THR A 88 -8.13 -3.55 -16.45
CA THR A 88 -7.20 -4.15 -17.42
C THR A 88 -7.68 -5.53 -17.84
N GLU A 89 -7.26 -5.95 -19.03
CA GLU A 89 -7.52 -7.29 -19.54
C GLU A 89 -6.32 -8.19 -19.26
N ILE A 90 -6.56 -9.33 -18.62
CA ILE A 90 -5.54 -10.35 -18.35
C ILE A 90 -6.06 -11.68 -18.89
N TYR A 91 -5.35 -12.26 -19.84
CA TYR A 91 -5.71 -13.52 -20.51
C TYR A 91 -7.15 -13.55 -21.06
N GLY A 92 -7.59 -12.45 -21.69
CA GLY A 92 -8.93 -12.33 -22.28
C GLY A 92 -10.07 -12.14 -21.26
N ARG A 93 -9.74 -11.82 -20.02
CA ARG A 93 -10.70 -11.48 -18.96
C ARG A 93 -10.44 -10.07 -18.45
N GLU A 94 -11.51 -9.32 -18.24
CA GLU A 94 -11.45 -7.98 -17.66
C GLU A 94 -11.33 -8.07 -16.12
N PHE A 95 -10.38 -7.32 -15.56
CA PHE A 95 -10.15 -7.20 -14.13
C PHE A 95 -10.23 -5.74 -13.72
N TYR A 96 -10.95 -5.48 -12.63
CA TYR A 96 -10.94 -4.22 -11.92
C TYR A 96 -10.06 -4.36 -10.69
N LEU A 97 -8.93 -3.65 -10.67
CA LEU A 97 -7.91 -3.73 -9.63
C LEU A 97 -7.93 -2.45 -8.80
N ALA A 98 -8.22 -2.58 -7.51
CA ALA A 98 -8.23 -1.48 -6.56
C ALA A 98 -7.88 -1.99 -5.17
N HIS A 99 -7.30 -1.13 -4.32
CA HIS A 99 -7.04 -1.48 -2.92
C HIS A 99 -8.32 -1.77 -2.13
N GLY A 100 -9.41 -1.09 -2.49
CA GLY A 100 -10.73 -1.35 -1.89
C GLY A 100 -11.04 -0.51 -0.64
N ASP A 101 -10.14 0.35 -0.18
CA ASP A 101 -10.42 1.27 0.90
C ASP A 101 -11.54 2.25 0.51
N GLY A 102 -12.67 2.18 1.20
CA GLY A 102 -13.85 3.01 0.95
C GLY A 102 -14.80 2.47 -0.12
N LEU A 103 -14.66 1.22 -0.57
CA LEU A 103 -15.73 0.49 -1.23
C LEU A 103 -16.78 0.11 -0.17
N GLY A 104 -18.05 0.31 -0.49
CA GLY A 104 -19.16 0.17 0.45
C GLY A 104 -19.58 1.50 1.08
N ASP A 105 -20.24 1.47 2.21
CA ASP A 105 -20.64 2.67 2.98
C ASP A 105 -19.76 2.85 4.23
N PRO A 106 -18.50 3.32 4.06
CA PRO A 106 -17.58 3.49 5.16
C PRO A 106 -18.10 4.55 6.13
N ASP A 107 -17.84 4.35 7.43
CA ASP A 107 -18.17 5.29 8.50
C ASP A 107 -17.72 6.71 8.11
N LYS A 108 -18.57 7.70 8.42
CA LYS A 108 -18.30 9.13 8.17
C LYS A 108 -16.96 9.59 8.77
N LYS A 109 -16.55 8.99 9.89
CA LYS A 109 -15.23 9.24 10.51
C LYS A 109 -14.09 8.77 9.64
N PHE A 110 -14.21 7.61 9.01
CA PHE A 110 -13.22 7.08 8.08
C PHE A 110 -13.10 7.95 6.82
N LYS A 111 -14.25 8.37 6.24
CA LYS A 111 -14.27 9.31 5.09
C LYS A 111 -13.58 10.63 5.42
N PHE A 112 -13.86 11.18 6.61
CA PHE A 112 -13.22 12.42 7.08
C PHE A 112 -11.71 12.25 7.25
N LEU A 113 -11.29 11.19 7.92
CA LEU A 113 -9.86 10.88 8.14
C LEU A 113 -9.13 10.69 6.81
N ARG A 114 -9.70 9.93 5.89
CA ARG A 114 -9.17 9.74 4.54
C ARG A 114 -9.03 11.07 3.79
N SER A 115 -10.07 11.92 3.82
CA SER A 115 -10.02 13.26 3.21
C SER A 115 -8.92 14.12 3.81
N MET A 116 -8.72 14.06 5.13
CA MET A 116 -7.66 14.75 5.83
C MET A 116 -6.27 14.30 5.37
N PHE A 117 -6.06 12.99 5.22
CA PHE A 117 -4.79 12.42 4.76
C PHE A 117 -4.50 12.71 3.28
N HIS A 118 -5.53 12.88 2.45
CA HIS A 118 -5.37 13.29 1.04
C HIS A 118 -5.15 14.79 0.85
N ASN A 119 -5.31 15.59 1.91
CA ASN A 119 -5.15 17.04 1.82
C ASN A 119 -3.68 17.43 1.67
N ARG A 120 -3.32 18.04 0.53
CA ARG A 120 -1.95 18.45 0.19
C ARG A 120 -1.35 19.45 1.19
N PHE A 121 -2.17 20.31 1.79
CA PHE A 121 -1.69 21.25 2.81
C PHE A 121 -1.29 20.53 4.09
N LEU A 122 -2.09 19.56 4.54
CA LEU A 122 -1.77 18.74 5.71
C LEU A 122 -0.56 17.85 5.45
N GLN A 123 -0.42 17.28 4.27
CA GLN A 123 0.78 16.53 3.86
C GLN A 123 2.03 17.43 3.90
N LYS A 124 1.92 18.68 3.39
CA LYS A 124 3.02 19.65 3.43
C LYS A 124 3.33 20.08 4.86
N ALA A 125 2.33 20.30 5.70
CA ALA A 125 2.52 20.60 7.12
C ALA A 125 3.21 19.43 7.84
N PHE A 126 2.75 18.19 7.59
CA PHE A 126 3.35 16.98 8.15
C PHE A 126 4.81 16.77 7.67
N SER A 127 5.10 17.10 6.42
CA SER A 127 6.48 17.02 5.89
C SER A 127 7.46 18.02 6.50
N ASN A 128 6.97 19.06 7.17
CA ASN A 128 7.79 20.02 7.92
C ASN A 128 8.07 19.56 9.37
N ILE A 129 7.38 18.52 9.85
CA ILE A 129 7.70 17.90 11.13
C ILE A 129 8.96 17.06 10.96
N HIS A 130 9.85 17.09 11.96
CA HIS A 130 11.08 16.31 11.89
C HIS A 130 10.76 14.82 11.66
N PRO A 131 11.40 14.13 10.68
CA PRO A 131 11.07 12.74 10.30
C PRO A 131 11.03 11.76 11.46
N ARG A 132 11.88 11.96 12.48
CA ARG A 132 11.89 11.12 13.69
C ARG A 132 10.52 11.06 14.38
N TRP A 133 9.88 12.21 14.57
CA TRP A 133 8.61 12.25 15.31
C TRP A 133 7.43 11.83 14.47
N SER A 134 7.41 12.22 13.21
CA SER A 134 6.32 11.89 12.31
C SER A 134 6.33 10.42 11.90
N ILE A 135 7.50 9.79 11.71
CA ILE A 135 7.61 8.36 11.43
C ILE A 135 7.24 7.55 12.68
N ASP A 136 7.75 7.92 13.87
CA ASP A 136 7.40 7.24 15.11
C ASP A 136 5.90 7.33 15.40
N PHE A 137 5.28 8.49 15.14
CA PHE A 137 3.84 8.68 15.25
C PHE A 137 3.08 7.78 14.26
N GLY A 138 3.47 7.77 12.98
CA GLY A 138 2.83 6.96 11.94
C GLY A 138 2.91 5.46 12.23
N LEU A 139 4.06 4.96 12.64
CA LEU A 139 4.26 3.56 13.03
C LEU A 139 3.44 3.19 14.28
N SER A 140 3.38 4.08 15.27
CA SER A 140 2.56 3.88 16.47
C SER A 140 1.06 3.84 16.14
N TRP A 141 0.62 4.74 15.26
CA TRP A 141 -0.76 4.78 14.76
C TRP A 141 -1.12 3.48 14.01
N ALA A 142 -0.29 3.05 13.08
CA ALA A 142 -0.50 1.82 12.31
C ALA A 142 -0.56 0.57 13.22
N LYS A 143 0.30 0.51 14.25
CA LYS A 143 0.27 -0.56 15.25
C LYS A 143 -1.02 -0.55 16.07
N HIS A 144 -1.48 0.63 16.51
CA HIS A 144 -2.71 0.75 17.30
C HIS A 144 -3.95 0.39 16.47
N SER A 145 -4.00 0.78 15.20
CA SER A 145 -5.08 0.43 14.29
C SER A 145 -5.20 -1.08 14.09
N ARG A 146 -4.06 -1.78 13.93
CA ARG A 146 -4.05 -3.26 13.81
C ARG A 146 -4.52 -3.96 15.09
N LEU A 147 -4.07 -3.52 16.25
CA LEU A 147 -4.50 -4.12 17.53
C LEU A 147 -6.01 -4.01 17.72
N LYS A 148 -6.61 -2.87 17.37
CA LYS A 148 -8.07 -2.71 17.39
C LYS A 148 -8.77 -3.64 16.41
N HIS A 149 -8.23 -3.79 15.21
CA HIS A 149 -8.83 -4.65 14.21
C HIS A 149 -8.76 -6.14 14.61
N ASP A 150 -7.65 -6.56 15.21
CA ASP A 150 -7.48 -7.92 15.74
C ASP A 150 -8.42 -8.21 16.91
N GLU A 151 -8.76 -7.20 17.74
CA GLU A 151 -9.73 -7.32 18.84
C GLU A 151 -11.20 -7.32 18.37
N GLU A 152 -11.50 -6.64 17.25
CA GLU A 152 -12.86 -6.54 16.69
C GLU A 152 -13.16 -7.63 15.66
N CYS A 153 -12.16 -8.31 15.13
CA CYS A 153 -12.34 -9.40 14.17
C CYS A 153 -12.58 -10.76 14.85
N GLU A 154 -13.80 -11.02 15.26
CA GLU A 154 -14.35 -12.34 14.94
C GLU A 154 -14.56 -12.40 13.42
N PRO A 155 -14.21 -13.52 12.73
CA PRO A 155 -14.33 -13.59 11.29
C PRO A 155 -15.82 -13.61 10.89
N GLN A 156 -16.45 -12.44 10.84
CA GLN A 156 -17.72 -12.28 10.14
C GLN A 156 -17.39 -12.26 8.65
N TYR A 157 -17.73 -13.34 7.97
CA TYR A 157 -17.73 -13.38 6.51
C TYR A 157 -18.69 -12.29 6.00
N LEU A 158 -18.13 -11.20 5.47
CA LEU A 158 -18.89 -10.07 4.92
C LEU A 158 -19.18 -10.23 3.42
N GLY A 159 -18.94 -11.42 2.84
CA GLY A 159 -19.07 -11.68 1.41
C GLY A 159 -20.44 -11.29 0.84
N GLU A 160 -21.50 -11.63 1.51
CA GLU A 160 -22.86 -11.35 1.03
C GLU A 160 -23.21 -9.84 0.95
N GLN A 161 -22.55 -8.98 1.71
CA GLN A 161 -22.83 -7.54 1.68
C GLN A 161 -22.14 -6.81 0.53
N ASN A 162 -21.10 -7.39 -0.04
CA ASN A 162 -20.27 -6.76 -1.06
C ASN A 162 -20.32 -7.46 -2.43
N GLU A 163 -21.03 -8.58 -2.57
CA GLU A 163 -21.16 -9.32 -3.84
C GLU A 163 -21.80 -8.50 -4.98
N HIS A 164 -22.59 -7.46 -4.62
CA HIS A 164 -23.20 -6.56 -5.59
C HIS A 164 -22.27 -5.42 -6.06
N LEU A 165 -21.05 -5.34 -5.55
CA LEU A 165 -20.04 -4.33 -5.91
C LEU A 165 -19.03 -4.84 -6.95
N VAL A 166 -19.18 -6.09 -7.41
CA VAL A 166 -18.33 -6.71 -8.42
C VAL A 166 -19.03 -6.73 -9.77
#